data_ed348babcc15274ee1e65efec33499e2
#
_entry.id   ed348babcc15274ee1e65efec33499e2
#
_cell.length_a   1.000
_cell.length_b   1.000
_cell.length_c   1.000
_cell.angle_alpha   90.00
_cell.angle_beta   90.00
_cell.angle_gamma   90.00
#
_symmetry.space_group_name_H-M   'P 1'
#
loop_
_entity.id
_entity.type
_entity.pdbx_description
1 polymer ?
#
loop_
_entity_poly.entity_id
_entity_poly.type
_entity_poly.pdbx_seq_one_letter_code
_entity_poly.pdbx_strand_id
1 'polypeptide(L)'
;LFAATHPERTRTLVLYATYAMNGLAEDYPWGRSTEWLDNFDRLIEREWGTGFFLPQSAPSRVDDPSFRSWWARMERASCGPGNAHSYFRVYSQIDVRSILPSIQVPTLVLQRDADIFRDPGHSKYLASHIPSARYVELSGVDHLPYVGDADAIVEEVQEFLTGVRPLPDRDRVLATVLFTDIVGSTNLVRSST
;
A
#
# COMPACT_ATOMS: atom_id res chain seq x y z
N LEU A 1 16.72 -5.72 2.11
CA LEU A 1 18.09 -5.77 2.60
C LEU A 1 18.15 -6.31 4.03
N PHE A 2 17.48 -5.66 5.01
CA PHE A 2 17.52 -6.06 6.43
C PHE A 2 17.16 -7.54 6.65
N ALA A 3 16.09 -8.04 6.04
CA ALA A 3 15.68 -9.44 6.18
C ALA A 3 16.72 -10.47 5.64
N ALA A 4 17.50 -10.07 4.64
CA ALA A 4 18.58 -10.91 4.11
C ALA A 4 19.82 -10.93 5.00
N THR A 5 20.10 -9.80 5.68
CA THR A 5 21.32 -9.65 6.53
C THR A 5 21.07 -9.97 7.99
N HIS A 6 19.80 -9.95 8.45
CA HIS A 6 19.41 -10.18 9.85
C HIS A 6 18.19 -11.12 9.94
N PRO A 7 18.30 -12.36 9.38
CA PRO A 7 17.16 -13.30 9.39
C PRO A 7 16.72 -13.67 10.80
N GLU A 8 17.65 -13.71 11.77
CA GLU A 8 17.35 -13.99 13.18
C GLU A 8 16.52 -12.91 13.87
N ARG A 9 16.45 -11.71 13.28
CA ARG A 9 15.66 -10.57 13.77
C ARG A 9 14.41 -10.31 12.92
N THR A 10 14.19 -11.11 11.87
CA THR A 10 13.08 -10.96 10.94
C THR A 10 12.24 -12.23 10.97
N ARG A 11 11.05 -12.15 11.54
CA ARG A 11 10.14 -13.29 11.60
C ARG A 11 9.48 -13.59 10.26
N THR A 12 9.04 -12.54 9.58
CA THR A 12 8.37 -12.58 8.29
C THR A 12 8.65 -11.30 7.50
N LEU A 13 8.46 -11.33 6.19
CA LEU A 13 8.59 -10.17 5.31
C LEU A 13 7.31 -10.01 4.49
N VAL A 14 6.75 -8.81 4.46
CA VAL A 14 5.64 -8.45 3.57
C VAL A 14 6.13 -7.38 2.61
N LEU A 15 5.97 -7.64 1.32
CA LEU A 15 6.33 -6.73 0.23
C LEU A 15 5.06 -6.38 -0.55
N TYR A 16 4.70 -5.10 -0.59
CA TYR A 16 3.55 -4.61 -1.32
C TYR A 16 4.00 -3.65 -2.42
N ALA A 17 3.58 -3.93 -3.66
CA ALA A 17 3.76 -3.06 -4.82
C ALA A 17 5.18 -2.46 -4.95
N THR A 18 6.20 -3.27 -4.73
CA THR A 18 7.61 -2.86 -4.68
C THR A 18 8.44 -3.53 -5.80
N TYR A 19 9.74 -3.29 -5.82
CA TYR A 19 10.61 -3.74 -6.89
C TYR A 19 12.00 -4.16 -6.37
N ALA A 20 12.68 -4.99 -7.15
CA ALA A 20 14.06 -5.37 -6.89
C ALA A 20 15.07 -4.35 -7.47
N MET A 21 14.71 -3.74 -8.59
CA MET A 21 15.50 -2.73 -9.30
C MET A 21 14.55 -1.68 -9.90
N ASN A 22 14.90 -0.40 -9.84
CA ASN A 22 14.09 0.65 -10.43
C ASN A 22 14.39 0.87 -11.92
N GLY A 23 15.64 0.70 -12.32
CA GLY A 23 16.07 0.87 -13.70
C GLY A 23 15.68 -0.28 -14.62
N LEU A 24 15.62 0.02 -15.93
CA LEU A 24 15.43 -0.97 -16.99
C LEU A 24 16.73 -1.76 -17.20
N ALA A 25 16.63 -3.08 -17.33
CA ALA A 25 17.72 -3.94 -17.78
C ALA A 25 17.17 -5.03 -18.71
N GLU A 26 18.06 -5.71 -19.45
CA GLU A 26 17.69 -6.76 -20.38
C GLU A 26 16.94 -7.91 -19.68
N ASP A 27 17.39 -8.27 -18.49
CA ASP A 27 16.80 -9.29 -17.61
C ASP A 27 15.73 -8.74 -16.66
N TYR A 28 15.40 -7.43 -16.77
CA TYR A 28 14.42 -6.75 -15.91
C TYR A 28 13.61 -5.70 -16.70
N PRO A 29 12.72 -6.12 -17.60
CA PRO A 29 12.04 -5.25 -18.56
C PRO A 29 10.97 -4.33 -17.95
N TRP A 30 10.57 -4.54 -16.70
CA TRP A 30 9.58 -3.72 -15.98
C TRP A 30 10.16 -2.44 -15.41
N GLY A 31 11.47 -2.31 -15.39
CA GLY A 31 12.19 -1.12 -14.91
C GLY A 31 11.91 0.12 -15.75
N ARG A 32 12.26 1.28 -15.22
CA ARG A 32 12.12 2.58 -15.90
C ARG A 32 13.35 2.87 -16.72
N SER A 33 13.15 3.40 -17.93
CA SER A 33 14.27 3.89 -18.76
C SER A 33 14.99 5.07 -18.10
N THR A 34 16.26 5.29 -18.43
CA THR A 34 17.03 6.44 -17.96
C THR A 34 16.32 7.74 -18.30
N GLU A 35 15.78 7.87 -19.52
CA GLU A 35 15.04 9.05 -19.95
C GLU A 35 13.80 9.29 -19.07
N TRP A 36 13.05 8.24 -18.71
CA TRP A 36 11.91 8.36 -17.81
C TRP A 36 12.34 8.84 -16.43
N LEU A 37 13.42 8.26 -15.88
CA LEU A 37 13.96 8.62 -14.56
C LEU A 37 14.41 10.09 -14.52
N ASP A 38 15.11 10.56 -15.56
CA ASP A 38 15.55 11.96 -15.67
C ASP A 38 14.37 12.93 -15.83
N ASN A 39 13.34 12.54 -16.58
CA ASN A 39 12.13 13.34 -16.72
C ASN A 39 11.37 13.45 -15.42
N PHE A 40 11.24 12.34 -14.69
CA PHE A 40 10.54 12.31 -13.42
C PHE A 40 11.29 13.09 -12.33
N ASP A 41 12.62 13.04 -12.34
CA ASP A 41 13.46 13.82 -11.45
C ASP A 41 13.22 15.33 -11.63
N ARG A 42 13.17 15.82 -12.88
CA ARG A 42 12.81 17.22 -13.21
C ARG A 42 11.38 17.59 -12.80
N LEU A 43 10.45 16.63 -12.89
CA LEU A 43 9.08 16.85 -12.43
C LEU A 43 9.01 17.03 -10.92
N ILE A 44 9.77 16.25 -10.15
CA ILE A 44 9.85 16.41 -8.69
C ILE A 44 10.31 17.83 -8.34
N GLU A 45 11.36 18.33 -8.97
CA GLU A 45 11.86 19.67 -8.68
C GLU A 45 10.81 20.76 -8.92
N ARG A 46 10.01 20.61 -9.99
CA ARG A 46 9.07 21.64 -10.43
C ARG A 46 7.71 21.53 -9.76
N GLU A 47 7.21 20.32 -9.54
CA GLU A 47 5.82 20.07 -9.21
C GLU A 47 5.60 19.52 -7.79
N TRP A 48 6.67 19.28 -7.01
CA TRP A 48 6.54 18.75 -5.66
C TRP A 48 5.65 19.60 -4.78
N GLY A 49 4.67 19.00 -4.13
CA GLY A 49 3.71 19.70 -3.29
C GLY A 49 2.48 20.23 -4.00
N THR A 50 2.31 19.93 -5.30
CA THR A 50 1.12 20.28 -6.08
C THR A 50 0.11 19.15 -6.16
N GLY A 51 0.48 17.95 -5.74
CA GLY A 51 -0.31 16.72 -5.96
C GLY A 51 -0.13 16.12 -7.35
N PHE A 52 0.96 16.45 -8.06
CA PHE A 52 1.22 15.99 -9.42
C PHE A 52 1.30 14.49 -9.56
N PHE A 53 1.70 13.82 -8.47
CA PHE A 53 1.91 12.38 -8.46
C PHE A 53 0.66 11.55 -8.13
N LEU A 54 -0.44 12.22 -7.79
CA LEU A 54 -1.70 11.57 -7.46
C LEU A 54 -2.25 10.66 -8.57
N PRO A 55 -2.25 11.07 -9.87
CA PRO A 55 -2.80 10.23 -10.93
C PRO A 55 -2.13 8.87 -11.09
N GLN A 56 -0.84 8.76 -10.73
CA GLN A 56 -0.11 7.49 -10.77
C GLN A 56 -0.30 6.70 -9.46
N SER A 57 -0.40 7.39 -8.34
CA SER A 57 -0.45 6.74 -7.01
C SER A 57 -1.84 6.29 -6.61
N ALA A 58 -2.87 7.05 -6.99
CA ALA A 58 -4.27 6.76 -6.66
C ALA A 58 -5.21 7.24 -7.78
N PRO A 59 -5.21 6.56 -8.94
CA PRO A 59 -6.06 6.94 -10.09
C PRO A 59 -7.54 7.03 -9.73
N SER A 60 -8.05 6.20 -8.82
CA SER A 60 -9.46 6.24 -8.38
C SER A 60 -9.84 7.51 -7.61
N ARG A 61 -8.87 8.32 -7.21
CA ARG A 61 -9.05 9.53 -6.38
C ARG A 61 -8.70 10.84 -7.11
N VAL A 62 -8.41 10.79 -8.40
CA VAL A 62 -7.97 11.98 -9.16
C VAL A 62 -9.05 13.07 -9.22
N ASP A 63 -10.32 12.68 -9.23
CA ASP A 63 -11.47 13.59 -9.30
C ASP A 63 -11.99 14.03 -7.91
N ASP A 64 -11.31 13.63 -6.84
CA ASP A 64 -11.62 14.05 -5.47
C ASP A 64 -10.77 15.28 -5.08
N PRO A 65 -11.33 16.52 -5.07
CA PRO A 65 -10.56 17.71 -4.76
C PRO A 65 -10.02 17.73 -3.33
N SER A 66 -10.75 17.11 -2.40
CA SER A 66 -10.35 17.03 -0.99
C SER A 66 -9.14 16.11 -0.83
N PHE A 67 -9.17 14.96 -1.50
CA PHE A 67 -8.05 14.03 -1.49
C PHE A 67 -6.82 14.63 -2.18
N ARG A 68 -6.99 15.31 -3.33
CA ARG A 68 -5.90 16.02 -4.02
C ARG A 68 -5.27 17.09 -3.14
N SER A 69 -6.08 17.89 -2.47
CA SER A 69 -5.59 18.93 -1.54
C SER A 69 -4.85 18.33 -0.35
N TRP A 70 -5.34 17.22 0.18
CA TRP A 70 -4.69 16.47 1.24
C TRP A 70 -3.36 15.89 0.78
N TRP A 71 -3.31 15.28 -0.40
CA TRP A 71 -2.10 14.69 -0.99
C TRP A 71 -1.02 15.75 -1.20
N ALA A 72 -1.36 16.87 -1.83
CA ALA A 72 -0.44 17.99 -2.03
C ALA A 72 0.12 18.54 -0.71
N ARG A 73 -0.71 18.62 0.33
CA ARG A 73 -0.28 19.02 1.67
C ARG A 73 0.65 17.98 2.32
N MET A 74 0.35 16.70 2.14
CA MET A 74 1.18 15.60 2.63
C MET A 74 2.56 15.62 1.96
N GLU A 75 2.64 15.82 0.63
CA GLU A 75 3.92 16.00 -0.08
C GLU A 75 4.75 17.12 0.55
N ARG A 76 4.17 18.32 0.75
CA ARG A 76 4.87 19.47 1.36
C ARG A 76 5.27 19.23 2.80
N ALA A 77 4.46 18.50 3.56
CA ALA A 77 4.74 18.20 4.96
C ALA A 77 5.81 17.11 5.13
N SER A 78 5.96 16.22 4.16
CA SER A 78 6.96 15.14 4.22
C SER A 78 8.38 15.66 4.05
N CYS A 79 8.62 16.48 3.06
CA CYS A 79 9.93 17.13 2.83
C CYS A 79 9.83 18.26 1.80
N GLY A 80 10.87 19.09 1.73
CA GLY A 80 10.99 20.05 0.65
C GLY A 80 11.41 19.42 -0.70
N PRO A 81 11.17 20.12 -1.82
CA PRO A 81 11.45 19.59 -3.16
C PRO A 81 12.89 19.14 -3.38
N GLY A 82 13.88 19.85 -2.84
CA GLY A 82 15.28 19.44 -2.94
C GLY A 82 15.60 18.13 -2.22
N ASN A 83 14.94 17.86 -1.09
CA ASN A 83 15.09 16.59 -0.38
C ASN A 83 14.35 15.45 -1.12
N ALA A 84 13.17 15.74 -1.68
CA ALA A 84 12.43 14.77 -2.50
C ALA A 84 13.25 14.36 -3.73
N HIS A 85 13.84 15.31 -4.42
CA HIS A 85 14.76 15.11 -5.54
C HIS A 85 15.97 14.25 -5.14
N SER A 86 16.66 14.61 -4.04
CA SER A 86 17.82 13.88 -3.56
C SER A 86 17.47 12.44 -3.17
N TYR A 87 16.31 12.24 -2.51
CA TYR A 87 15.80 10.93 -2.17
C TYR A 87 15.51 10.09 -3.42
N PHE A 88 14.84 10.69 -4.42
CA PHE A 88 14.50 10.00 -5.66
C PHE A 88 15.75 9.53 -6.42
N ARG A 89 16.80 10.33 -6.46
CA ARG A 89 18.08 9.95 -7.08
C ARG A 89 18.73 8.74 -6.42
N VAL A 90 18.73 8.68 -5.10
CA VAL A 90 19.23 7.50 -4.38
C VAL A 90 18.32 6.30 -4.63
N TYR A 91 17.01 6.50 -4.54
CA TYR A 91 15.99 5.48 -4.74
C TYR A 91 16.01 4.89 -6.17
N SER A 92 16.30 5.70 -7.19
CA SER A 92 16.37 5.25 -8.59
C SER A 92 17.57 4.34 -8.88
N GLN A 93 18.59 4.35 -8.02
CA GLN A 93 19.81 3.53 -8.17
C GLN A 93 19.74 2.20 -7.42
N ILE A 94 18.64 1.93 -6.71
CA ILE A 94 18.48 0.68 -5.97
C ILE A 94 18.46 -0.50 -6.93
N ASP A 95 19.34 -1.47 -6.68
CA ASP A 95 19.31 -2.80 -7.24
C ASP A 95 19.64 -3.82 -6.13
N VAL A 96 18.66 -4.63 -5.80
CA VAL A 96 18.76 -5.65 -4.75
C VAL A 96 18.56 -7.06 -5.30
N ARG A 97 18.63 -7.25 -6.61
CA ARG A 97 18.38 -8.55 -7.26
C ARG A 97 19.32 -9.64 -6.75
N SER A 98 20.60 -9.32 -6.58
CA SER A 98 21.61 -10.28 -6.13
C SER A 98 21.41 -10.82 -4.72
N ILE A 99 20.67 -10.10 -3.87
CA ILE A 99 20.44 -10.52 -2.48
C ILE A 99 19.11 -11.26 -2.27
N LEU A 100 18.20 -11.27 -3.24
CA LEU A 100 16.89 -11.90 -3.11
C LEU A 100 16.98 -13.38 -2.72
N PRO A 101 17.90 -14.20 -3.31
CA PRO A 101 18.05 -15.60 -2.93
C PRO A 101 18.52 -15.83 -1.48
N SER A 102 19.07 -14.78 -0.84
CA SER A 102 19.51 -14.84 0.58
C SER A 102 18.37 -14.60 1.57
N ILE A 103 17.17 -14.22 1.11
CA ILE A 103 16.02 -14.04 1.98
C ILE A 103 15.42 -15.40 2.29
N GLN A 104 15.64 -15.89 3.52
CA GLN A 104 15.18 -17.20 3.97
C GLN A 104 13.90 -17.16 4.82
N VAL A 105 13.48 -15.97 5.22
CA VAL A 105 12.27 -15.80 6.05
C VAL A 105 11.01 -15.93 5.21
N PRO A 106 9.90 -16.45 5.77
CA PRO A 106 8.62 -16.48 5.08
C PRO A 106 8.28 -15.09 4.52
N THR A 107 7.99 -15.03 3.23
CA THR A 107 7.77 -13.76 2.53
C THR A 107 6.42 -13.76 1.81
N LEU A 108 5.64 -12.71 2.01
CA LEU A 108 4.41 -12.43 1.26
C LEU A 108 4.68 -11.27 0.29
N VAL A 109 4.39 -11.49 -0.98
CA VAL A 109 4.47 -10.45 -2.03
C VAL A 109 3.06 -10.16 -2.52
N LEU A 110 2.59 -8.92 -2.32
CA LEU A 110 1.27 -8.44 -2.70
C LEU A 110 1.38 -7.42 -3.82
N GLN A 111 0.48 -7.50 -4.79
CA GLN A 111 0.40 -6.57 -5.92
C GLN A 111 -1.04 -6.41 -6.38
N ARG A 112 -1.45 -5.20 -6.75
CA ARG A 112 -2.69 -4.98 -7.50
C ARG A 112 -2.45 -5.20 -9.00
N ASP A 113 -3.36 -5.89 -9.64
CA ASP A 113 -3.27 -6.35 -11.03
C ASP A 113 -3.21 -5.20 -12.06
N ALA A 114 -3.88 -4.09 -11.77
CA ALA A 114 -3.95 -2.91 -12.63
C ALA A 114 -3.21 -1.69 -12.08
N ASP A 115 -2.24 -1.88 -11.19
CA ASP A 115 -1.37 -0.80 -10.69
C ASP A 115 -0.52 -0.22 -11.81
N ILE A 116 -0.84 1.01 -12.22
CA ILE A 116 -0.13 1.72 -13.31
C ILE A 116 1.20 2.32 -12.88
N PHE A 117 1.42 2.47 -11.57
CA PHE A 117 2.68 3.00 -11.06
C PHE A 117 3.76 1.92 -10.96
N ARG A 118 3.37 0.70 -10.58
CA ARG A 118 4.26 -0.46 -10.50
C ARG A 118 3.70 -1.62 -11.29
N ASP A 119 4.36 -1.92 -12.41
CA ASP A 119 4.02 -3.09 -13.21
C ASP A 119 4.05 -4.36 -12.33
N PRO A 120 3.03 -5.23 -12.39
CA PRO A 120 3.01 -6.47 -11.63
C PRO A 120 4.21 -7.40 -11.86
N GLY A 121 4.90 -7.24 -12.97
CA GLY A 121 6.15 -7.95 -13.27
C GLY A 121 7.24 -7.74 -12.22
N HIS A 122 7.30 -6.56 -11.60
CA HIS A 122 8.22 -6.32 -10.47
C HIS A 122 7.98 -7.28 -9.31
N SER A 123 6.72 -7.41 -8.89
CA SER A 123 6.33 -8.27 -7.78
C SER A 123 6.44 -9.75 -8.13
N LYS A 124 6.11 -10.13 -9.36
CA LYS A 124 6.32 -11.50 -9.88
C LYS A 124 7.80 -11.88 -9.89
N TYR A 125 8.67 -10.94 -10.28
CA TYR A 125 10.12 -11.12 -10.21
C TYR A 125 10.59 -11.36 -8.77
N LEU A 126 10.16 -10.52 -7.82
CA LEU A 126 10.50 -10.70 -6.40
C LEU A 126 10.07 -12.08 -5.90
N ALA A 127 8.83 -12.48 -6.19
CA ALA A 127 8.29 -13.76 -5.75
C ALA A 127 9.04 -14.96 -6.35
N SER A 128 9.51 -14.86 -7.59
CA SER A 128 10.25 -15.94 -8.25
C SER A 128 11.72 -16.07 -7.80
N HIS A 129 12.30 -15.01 -7.19
CA HIS A 129 13.71 -14.99 -6.78
C HIS A 129 13.90 -15.06 -5.25
N ILE A 130 12.83 -14.97 -4.47
CA ILE A 130 12.87 -15.19 -3.01
C ILE A 130 12.37 -16.61 -2.73
N PRO A 131 13.20 -17.53 -2.20
CA PRO A 131 12.87 -18.95 -2.09
C PRO A 131 11.60 -19.29 -1.34
N SER A 132 11.24 -18.47 -0.33
CA SER A 132 10.07 -18.68 0.56
C SER A 132 8.92 -17.74 0.27
N ALA A 133 8.87 -17.12 -0.92
CA ALA A 133 7.86 -16.14 -1.25
C ALA A 133 6.55 -16.75 -1.73
N ARG A 134 5.43 -16.26 -1.17
CA ARG A 134 4.07 -16.43 -1.68
C ARG A 134 3.66 -15.14 -2.42
N TYR A 135 3.23 -15.25 -3.66
CA TYR A 135 2.67 -14.14 -4.44
C TYR A 135 1.16 -14.14 -4.38
N VAL A 136 0.57 -12.98 -4.14
CA VAL A 136 -0.87 -12.77 -4.20
C VAL A 136 -1.16 -11.53 -5.04
N GLU A 137 -1.99 -11.72 -6.06
CA GLU A 137 -2.50 -10.67 -6.93
C GLU A 137 -3.89 -10.24 -6.45
N LEU A 138 -4.06 -8.95 -6.20
CA LEU A 138 -5.32 -8.35 -5.75
C LEU A 138 -5.89 -7.48 -6.86
N SER A 139 -7.20 -7.37 -6.95
CA SER A 139 -7.83 -6.46 -7.91
C SER A 139 -7.66 -5.01 -7.48
N GLY A 140 -7.37 -4.13 -8.45
CA GLY A 140 -7.36 -2.69 -8.23
C GLY A 140 -6.32 -1.93 -9.03
N VAL A 141 -6.55 -0.62 -9.14
CA VAL A 141 -5.73 0.31 -9.94
C VAL A 141 -4.79 1.19 -9.10
N ASP A 142 -5.09 1.32 -7.81
CA ASP A 142 -4.37 2.24 -6.94
C ASP A 142 -3.09 1.61 -6.38
N HIS A 143 -2.00 2.37 -6.43
CA HIS A 143 -0.73 1.96 -5.83
C HIS A 143 -0.75 2.07 -4.30
N LEU A 144 -1.48 3.05 -3.75
CA LEU A 144 -1.55 3.29 -2.31
C LEU A 144 -2.34 2.17 -1.61
N PRO A 145 -1.78 1.51 -0.58
CA PRO A 145 -2.43 0.37 0.07
C PRO A 145 -3.73 0.73 0.79
N TYR A 146 -3.89 1.98 1.19
CA TYR A 146 -5.05 2.51 1.92
C TYR A 146 -6.11 3.17 1.03
N VAL A 147 -5.97 3.06 -0.31
CA VAL A 147 -6.95 3.53 -1.30
C VAL A 147 -7.54 2.31 -2.02
N GLY A 148 -8.81 2.41 -2.42
CA GLY A 148 -9.52 1.27 -2.99
C GLY A 148 -9.82 0.20 -1.94
N ASP A 149 -9.75 -1.08 -2.31
CA ASP A 149 -9.95 -2.20 -1.39
C ASP A 149 -8.71 -2.40 -0.51
N ALA A 150 -8.67 -1.67 0.60
CA ALA A 150 -7.61 -1.80 1.61
C ALA A 150 -7.81 -3.05 2.48
N ASP A 151 -9.06 -3.48 2.66
CA ASP A 151 -9.40 -4.63 3.51
C ASP A 151 -8.83 -5.92 2.93
N ALA A 152 -8.87 -6.10 1.61
CA ALA A 152 -8.26 -7.25 0.95
C ALA A 152 -6.74 -7.36 1.24
N ILE A 153 -6.01 -6.23 1.30
CA ILE A 153 -4.59 -6.23 1.66
C ILE A 153 -4.40 -6.64 3.12
N VAL A 154 -5.23 -6.08 4.02
CA VAL A 154 -5.16 -6.37 5.46
C VAL A 154 -5.49 -7.83 5.74
N GLU A 155 -6.51 -8.39 5.09
CA GLU A 155 -6.89 -9.80 5.21
C GLU A 155 -5.76 -10.75 4.81
N GLU A 156 -5.14 -10.52 3.65
CA GLU A 156 -4.01 -11.34 3.19
C GLU A 156 -2.80 -11.25 4.13
N VAL A 157 -2.51 -10.06 4.66
CA VAL A 157 -1.43 -9.88 5.65
C VAL A 157 -1.76 -10.57 6.97
N GLN A 158 -2.99 -10.46 7.47
CA GLN A 158 -3.42 -11.12 8.70
C GLN A 158 -3.37 -12.64 8.55
N GLU A 159 -3.89 -13.18 7.45
CA GLU A 159 -3.82 -14.61 7.16
C GLU A 159 -2.37 -15.10 7.13
N PHE A 160 -1.50 -14.35 6.46
CA PHE A 160 -0.07 -14.70 6.39
C PHE A 160 0.62 -14.69 7.75
N LEU A 161 0.29 -13.73 8.62
CA LEU A 161 0.92 -13.58 9.93
C LEU A 161 0.37 -14.55 10.98
N THR A 162 -0.92 -14.90 10.91
CA THR A 162 -1.62 -15.65 11.93
C THR A 162 -1.96 -17.08 11.52
N GLY A 163 -1.94 -17.37 10.22
CA GLY A 163 -2.42 -18.64 9.65
C GLY A 163 -3.96 -18.75 9.60
N VAL A 164 -4.66 -17.67 9.97
CA VAL A 164 -6.14 -17.66 10.01
C VAL A 164 -6.65 -16.50 9.16
N ARG A 165 -7.47 -16.81 8.16
CA ARG A 165 -8.15 -15.77 7.38
C ARG A 165 -9.23 -15.11 8.25
N PRO A 166 -9.21 -13.77 8.41
CA PRO A 166 -10.26 -13.11 9.17
C PRO A 166 -11.61 -13.33 8.49
N LEU A 167 -12.63 -13.57 9.29
CA LEU A 167 -13.99 -13.60 8.76
C LEU A 167 -14.34 -12.17 8.31
N PRO A 168 -14.96 -11.98 7.13
CA PRO A 168 -15.42 -10.66 6.72
C PRO A 168 -16.31 -10.10 7.81
N ASP A 169 -16.02 -8.87 8.24
CA ASP A 169 -16.79 -8.17 9.29
C ASP A 169 -18.17 -7.76 8.72
N ARG A 170 -18.99 -8.78 8.40
CA ARG A 170 -20.32 -8.62 7.78
C ARG A 170 -21.35 -8.07 8.74
N ASP A 171 -21.02 -7.97 10.05
CA ASP A 171 -21.97 -7.66 11.11
C ASP A 171 -21.81 -6.26 11.74
N ARG A 172 -20.97 -5.39 11.21
CA ARG A 172 -21.00 -3.98 11.61
C ARG A 172 -22.14 -3.25 10.91
N VAL A 173 -23.34 -3.50 11.41
CA VAL A 173 -24.51 -2.66 11.07
C VAL A 173 -24.51 -1.48 12.02
N LEU A 174 -24.45 -0.27 11.48
CA LEU A 174 -24.75 0.93 12.28
C LEU A 174 -26.22 0.86 12.71
N ALA A 175 -26.45 0.39 13.91
CA ALA A 175 -27.80 0.32 14.49
C ALA A 175 -27.98 1.49 15.48
N THR A 176 -29.02 2.29 15.28
CA THR A 176 -29.47 3.24 16.30
C THR A 176 -30.40 2.50 17.24
N VAL A 177 -30.00 2.32 18.49
CA VAL A 177 -30.86 1.77 19.53
C VAL A 177 -31.54 2.91 20.26
N LEU A 178 -32.85 3.00 20.13
CA LEU A 178 -33.67 3.97 20.84
C LEU A 178 -34.28 3.32 22.08
N PHE A 179 -33.88 3.79 23.24
CA PHE A 179 -34.52 3.41 24.50
C PHE A 179 -35.61 4.45 24.83
N THR A 180 -36.87 4.04 24.88
CA THR A 180 -37.96 4.87 25.35
C THR A 180 -38.48 4.32 26.66
N ASP A 181 -38.55 5.15 27.69
CA ASP A 181 -39.22 4.84 28.95
C ASP A 181 -40.52 5.67 29.07
N ILE A 182 -41.56 5.06 29.60
CA ILE A 182 -42.83 5.73 29.85
C ILE A 182 -42.72 6.40 31.22
N VAL A 183 -42.55 7.71 31.23
CA VAL A 183 -42.49 8.49 32.46
C VAL A 183 -43.79 8.26 33.25
N GLY A 184 -43.69 7.78 34.47
CA GLY A 184 -44.83 7.52 35.33
C GLY A 184 -45.50 6.16 35.14
N SER A 185 -44.87 5.19 34.45
CA SER A 185 -45.43 3.81 34.28
C SER A 185 -45.82 3.14 35.58
N THR A 186 -45.06 3.39 36.65
CA THR A 186 -45.37 2.88 38.00
C THR A 186 -46.66 3.43 38.60
N ASN A 187 -47.09 4.63 38.18
CA ASN A 187 -48.34 5.24 38.64
C ASN A 187 -49.59 4.71 37.90
N LEU A 188 -49.42 4.30 36.65
CA LEU A 188 -50.48 3.69 35.84
C LEU A 188 -50.92 2.32 36.39
N VAL A 189 -50.00 1.54 36.92
CA VAL A 189 -50.31 0.21 37.52
C VAL A 189 -51.02 0.37 38.84
N ARG A 190 -50.81 1.47 39.60
CA ARG A 190 -51.47 1.70 40.91
C ARG A 190 -52.89 2.25 40.79
N SER A 191 -53.31 2.78 39.66
CA SER A 191 -54.65 3.32 39.43
C SER A 191 -55.64 2.34 38.83
N SER A 192 -55.22 1.08 38.60
CA SER A 192 -56.03 0.03 37.99
C SER A 192 -56.39 -1.09 39.00
N THR A 193 -56.21 -0.85 40.31
CA THR A 193 -56.68 -1.68 41.41
C THR A 193 -57.64 -0.91 42.24
#